data_305eaa06d8ae3b2c7b5040ae75cb790c
#
_entry.id   305eaa06d8ae3b2c7b5040ae75cb790c
#
_cell.length_a   1.000
_cell.length_b   1.000
_cell.length_c   1.000
_cell.angle_alpha   90.00
_cell.angle_beta   90.00
_cell.angle_gamma   90.00
#
_symmetry.space_group_name_H-M   'P 1'
#
loop_
_entity.id
_entity.type
_entity.pdbx_description
1 polymer ?
#
loop_
_entity_poly.entity_id
_entity_poly.type
_entity_poly.pdbx_seq_one_letter_code
_entity_poly.pdbx_strand_id
1 'polypeptide(L)'
;MTPETTLTPEQILSAAEDVLRRFGPAKATVVDIARSLGVSHGSVYRHFPSKAALREAVTQRWLDQEHESLHSISIETGPAGERLHRWLTTLFAAKRKKALVDPELFATYLTLVAEHSGTVDGHLQTLTEQIAHIVQDGVWQGEFSPVPVGPTARAVFQATAHFHDPGYAAEWADERRSKADFEALWALLHAGLRGPWGATEPKPGSTGR
;
A
#
# COMPACT_ATOMS: atom_id res chain seq x y z
N MET A 1 39.27 -23.75 -5.91
CA MET A 1 38.49 -23.25 -4.76
C MET A 1 37.46 -22.30 -5.34
N THR A 2 36.22 -22.79 -5.51
CA THR A 2 35.07 -21.94 -5.88
C THR A 2 34.77 -21.06 -4.66
N PRO A 3 34.60 -19.73 -4.81
CA PRO A 3 34.22 -18.90 -3.70
C PRO A 3 32.87 -19.41 -3.17
N GLU A 4 32.81 -19.80 -1.91
CA GLU A 4 31.51 -20.01 -1.21
C GLU A 4 30.78 -18.67 -1.25
N THR A 5 29.86 -18.56 -2.18
CA THR A 5 28.97 -17.39 -2.22
C THR A 5 28.14 -17.43 -0.94
N THR A 6 28.47 -16.56 0.01
CA THR A 6 27.72 -16.47 1.28
C THR A 6 26.27 -16.23 0.96
N LEU A 7 25.39 -17.10 1.46
CA LEU A 7 23.93 -16.96 1.30
C LEU A 7 23.48 -15.63 1.92
N THR A 8 22.76 -14.81 1.15
CA THR A 8 22.26 -13.51 1.60
C THR A 8 20.75 -13.54 1.86
N PRO A 9 20.21 -12.66 2.72
CA PRO A 9 18.77 -12.51 2.89
C PRO A 9 18.03 -12.26 1.57
N GLU A 10 18.60 -11.45 0.67
CA GLU A 10 18.00 -11.10 -0.62
C GLU A 10 17.84 -12.32 -1.53
N GLN A 11 18.85 -13.21 -1.54
CA GLN A 11 18.78 -14.47 -2.30
C GLN A 11 17.68 -15.38 -1.76
N ILE A 12 17.54 -15.44 -0.42
CA ILE A 12 16.48 -16.23 0.21
C ILE A 12 15.10 -15.65 -0.11
N LEU A 13 14.93 -14.33 -0.03
CA LEU A 13 13.66 -13.67 -0.34
C LEU A 13 13.26 -13.87 -1.80
N SER A 14 14.21 -13.75 -2.74
CA SER A 14 13.95 -14.00 -4.16
C SER A 14 13.51 -15.44 -4.42
N ALA A 15 14.21 -16.41 -3.84
CA ALA A 15 13.84 -17.82 -3.94
C ALA A 15 12.49 -18.12 -3.26
N ALA A 16 12.19 -17.44 -2.17
CA ALA A 16 10.91 -17.59 -1.47
C ALA A 16 9.75 -17.04 -2.30
N GLU A 17 9.92 -15.91 -2.99
CA GLU A 17 8.92 -15.38 -3.92
C GLU A 17 8.63 -16.40 -5.04
N ASP A 18 9.67 -16.98 -5.65
CA ASP A 18 9.50 -17.97 -6.72
C ASP A 18 8.80 -19.24 -6.24
N VAL A 19 9.14 -19.72 -5.04
CA VAL A 19 8.47 -20.88 -4.42
C VAL A 19 7.01 -20.57 -4.09
N LEU A 20 6.72 -19.37 -3.58
CA LEU A 20 5.34 -18.93 -3.31
C LEU A 20 4.52 -18.80 -4.61
N ARG A 21 5.08 -18.21 -5.68
CA ARG A 21 4.43 -18.15 -6.99
C ARG A 21 4.12 -19.53 -7.55
N ARG A 22 5.01 -20.49 -7.33
CA ARG A 22 4.86 -21.85 -7.88
C ARG A 22 3.88 -22.73 -7.10
N PHE A 23 3.86 -22.64 -5.77
CA PHE A 23 3.17 -23.58 -4.90
C PHE A 23 2.05 -22.94 -4.07
N GLY A 24 1.96 -21.63 -4.03
CA GLY A 24 1.06 -20.87 -3.19
C GLY A 24 1.43 -20.88 -1.71
N PRO A 25 0.84 -19.98 -0.90
CA PRO A 25 1.20 -19.81 0.53
C PRO A 25 0.91 -21.05 1.40
N ALA A 26 -0.11 -21.83 1.03
CA ALA A 26 -0.50 -23.02 1.78
C ALA A 26 0.50 -24.18 1.64
N LYS A 27 1.12 -24.35 0.47
CA LYS A 27 2.00 -25.48 0.16
C LYS A 27 3.48 -25.15 0.21
N ALA A 28 3.86 -23.88 0.01
CA ALA A 28 5.25 -23.43 0.06
C ALA A 28 5.91 -23.74 1.41
N THR A 29 7.08 -24.37 1.37
CA THR A 29 7.83 -24.73 2.58
C THR A 29 9.24 -24.14 2.56
N VAL A 30 9.84 -23.94 3.75
CA VAL A 30 11.25 -23.53 3.87
C VAL A 30 12.20 -24.56 3.25
N VAL A 31 11.81 -25.84 3.23
CA VAL A 31 12.58 -26.92 2.59
C VAL A 31 12.63 -26.73 1.08
N ASP A 32 11.52 -26.31 0.44
CA ASP A 32 11.49 -26.04 -1.00
C ASP A 32 12.37 -24.85 -1.37
N ILE A 33 12.37 -23.81 -0.53
CA ILE A 33 13.23 -22.64 -0.69
C ILE A 33 14.71 -23.04 -0.55
N ALA A 34 15.06 -23.78 0.49
CA ALA A 34 16.43 -24.28 0.69
C ALA A 34 16.90 -25.17 -0.48
N ARG A 35 16.01 -26.02 -0.99
CA ARG A 35 16.28 -26.88 -2.16
C ARG A 35 16.53 -26.07 -3.43
N SER A 36 15.75 -25.02 -3.68
CA SER A 36 15.93 -24.14 -4.85
C SER A 36 17.27 -23.39 -4.83
N LEU A 37 17.79 -23.12 -3.63
CA LEU A 37 19.08 -22.45 -3.40
C LEU A 37 20.27 -23.44 -3.29
N GLY A 38 20.01 -24.75 -3.25
CA GLY A 38 21.08 -25.75 -3.06
C GLY A 38 21.71 -25.72 -1.67
N VAL A 39 20.98 -25.27 -0.63
CA VAL A 39 21.46 -25.12 0.74
C VAL A 39 20.65 -25.99 1.71
N SER A 40 21.15 -26.13 2.97
CA SER A 40 20.36 -26.74 4.03
C SER A 40 19.22 -25.81 4.50
N HIS A 41 18.10 -26.37 4.96
CA HIS A 41 17.03 -25.58 5.56
C HIS A 41 17.49 -24.81 6.81
N GLY A 42 18.47 -25.35 7.56
CA GLY A 42 19.11 -24.64 8.67
C GLY A 42 19.86 -23.39 8.25
N SER A 43 20.36 -23.33 6.99
CA SER A 43 20.97 -22.11 6.44
C SER A 43 19.94 -20.99 6.24
N VAL A 44 18.73 -21.32 5.84
CA VAL A 44 17.63 -20.36 5.73
C VAL A 44 17.19 -19.85 7.11
N TYR A 45 17.06 -20.76 8.10
CA TYR A 45 16.65 -20.38 9.45
C TYR A 45 17.66 -19.52 10.21
N ARG A 46 18.93 -19.48 9.79
CA ARG A 46 19.91 -18.53 10.34
C ARG A 46 19.60 -17.08 9.98
N HIS A 47 18.94 -16.84 8.86
CA HIS A 47 18.53 -15.52 8.41
C HIS A 47 17.08 -15.18 8.83
N PHE A 48 16.18 -16.14 8.77
CA PHE A 48 14.77 -15.98 9.11
C PHE A 48 14.36 -17.03 10.15
N PRO A 49 14.14 -16.65 11.41
CA PRO A 49 14.02 -17.59 12.53
C PRO A 49 12.78 -18.48 12.47
N SER A 50 11.81 -18.16 11.59
CA SER A 50 10.59 -18.95 11.42
C SER A 50 10.02 -18.79 10.00
N LYS A 51 9.09 -19.72 9.63
CA LYS A 51 8.32 -19.59 8.38
C LYS A 51 7.49 -18.30 8.38
N ALA A 52 6.96 -17.89 9.53
CA ALA A 52 6.20 -16.63 9.66
C ALA A 52 7.09 -15.40 9.36
N ALA A 53 8.27 -15.33 10.01
CA ALA A 53 9.22 -14.24 9.77
C ALA A 53 9.68 -14.14 8.29
N LEU A 54 9.89 -15.30 7.65
CA LEU A 54 10.23 -15.33 6.22
C LEU A 54 9.06 -14.84 5.36
N ARG A 55 7.83 -15.26 5.66
CA ARG A 55 6.62 -14.82 4.95
C ARG A 55 6.41 -13.31 5.07
N GLU A 56 6.56 -12.77 6.27
CA GLU A 56 6.48 -11.32 6.51
C GLU A 56 7.54 -10.55 5.71
N ALA A 57 8.79 -11.01 5.74
CA ALA A 57 9.88 -10.36 5.01
C ALA A 57 9.68 -10.40 3.49
N VAL A 58 9.18 -11.51 2.93
CA VAL A 58 8.82 -11.61 1.50
C VAL A 58 7.69 -10.63 1.18
N THR A 59 6.66 -10.58 2.01
CA THR A 59 5.53 -9.67 1.79
C THR A 59 5.95 -8.21 1.92
N GLN A 60 6.77 -7.88 2.91
CA GLN A 60 7.34 -6.53 3.05
C GLN A 60 8.08 -6.11 1.79
N ARG A 61 9.04 -6.93 1.32
CA ARG A 61 9.78 -6.66 0.09
C ARG A 61 8.87 -6.49 -1.13
N TRP A 62 7.86 -7.32 -1.26
CA TRP A 62 6.89 -7.26 -2.35
C TRP A 62 6.01 -5.99 -2.28
N LEU A 63 5.65 -5.51 -1.09
CA LEU A 63 4.95 -4.26 -0.89
C LEU A 63 5.84 -3.05 -1.19
N ASP A 64 7.12 -3.11 -0.77
CA ASP A 64 8.07 -2.00 -0.92
C ASP A 64 8.42 -1.67 -2.37
N GLN A 65 8.27 -2.63 -3.30
CA GLN A 65 8.55 -2.42 -4.73
C GLN A 65 7.79 -1.22 -5.34
N GLU A 66 6.70 -0.78 -4.75
CA GLU A 66 5.88 0.33 -5.24
C GLU A 66 5.98 1.57 -4.36
N HIS A 67 6.50 1.44 -3.13
CA HIS A 67 6.65 2.58 -2.23
C HIS A 67 7.53 3.68 -2.82
N GLU A 68 8.58 3.33 -3.57
CA GLU A 68 9.49 4.30 -4.15
C GLU A 68 8.80 5.20 -5.19
N SER A 69 7.99 4.64 -6.07
CA SER A 69 7.25 5.41 -7.07
C SER A 69 6.17 6.29 -6.44
N LEU A 70 5.46 5.80 -5.43
CA LEU A 70 4.46 6.56 -4.68
C LEU A 70 5.12 7.66 -3.84
N HIS A 71 6.26 7.35 -3.19
CA HIS A 71 7.03 8.31 -2.43
C HIS A 71 7.54 9.45 -3.32
N SER A 72 8.09 9.13 -4.49
CA SER A 72 8.54 10.15 -5.45
C SER A 72 7.42 11.12 -5.80
N ILE A 73 6.20 10.63 -6.09
CA ILE A 73 5.05 11.49 -6.35
C ILE A 73 4.70 12.35 -5.12
N SER A 74 4.82 11.79 -3.91
CA SER A 74 4.43 12.51 -2.69
C SER A 74 5.33 13.71 -2.37
N ILE A 75 6.60 13.67 -2.80
CA ILE A 75 7.60 14.72 -2.54
C ILE A 75 7.90 15.62 -3.75
N GLU A 76 7.30 15.35 -4.92
CA GLU A 76 7.47 16.20 -6.10
C GLU A 76 6.99 17.63 -5.86
N THR A 77 7.52 18.57 -6.64
CA THR A 77 6.98 19.92 -6.72
C THR A 77 5.81 19.97 -7.73
N GLY A 78 4.83 20.85 -7.50
CA GLY A 78 3.70 21.04 -8.39
C GLY A 78 2.35 21.08 -7.67
N PRO A 79 1.23 21.21 -8.42
CA PRO A 79 -0.10 21.28 -7.84
C PRO A 79 -0.45 20.04 -7.01
N ALA A 80 -0.87 20.26 -5.77
CA ALA A 80 -1.14 19.17 -4.83
C ALA A 80 -2.30 18.28 -5.28
N GLY A 81 -3.33 18.85 -5.90
CA GLY A 81 -4.46 18.10 -6.43
C GLY A 81 -4.06 17.14 -7.54
N GLU A 82 -3.22 17.60 -8.49
CA GLU A 82 -2.71 16.73 -9.56
C GLU A 82 -1.82 15.60 -9.01
N ARG A 83 -0.98 15.91 -8.03
CA ARG A 83 -0.11 14.94 -7.35
C ARG A 83 -0.94 13.90 -6.60
N LEU A 84 -1.97 14.31 -5.85
CA LEU A 84 -2.83 13.41 -5.12
C LEU A 84 -3.61 12.49 -6.06
N HIS A 85 -4.17 13.01 -7.14
CA HIS A 85 -4.84 12.21 -8.16
C HIS A 85 -3.90 11.16 -8.75
N ARG A 86 -2.70 11.58 -9.17
CA ARG A 86 -1.68 10.69 -9.74
C ARG A 86 -1.21 9.64 -8.72
N TRP A 87 -1.04 10.02 -7.46
CA TRP A 87 -0.66 9.12 -6.40
C TRP A 87 -1.73 8.02 -6.19
N LEU A 88 -3.00 8.40 -6.09
CA LEU A 88 -4.11 7.47 -5.93
C LEU A 88 -4.27 6.52 -7.13
N THR A 89 -4.20 7.05 -8.36
CA THR A 89 -4.28 6.23 -9.57
C THR A 89 -3.09 5.28 -9.71
N THR A 90 -1.90 5.69 -9.29
CA THR A 90 -0.70 4.83 -9.27
C THR A 90 -0.87 3.71 -8.26
N LEU A 91 -1.34 4.01 -7.04
CA LEU A 91 -1.64 2.99 -6.02
C LEU A 91 -2.66 1.98 -6.54
N PHE A 92 -3.76 2.45 -7.13
CA PHE A 92 -4.79 1.58 -7.68
C PHE A 92 -4.23 0.67 -8.79
N ALA A 93 -3.53 1.22 -9.76
CA ALA A 93 -2.92 0.44 -10.86
C ALA A 93 -1.94 -0.62 -10.32
N ALA A 94 -1.16 -0.27 -9.31
CA ALA A 94 -0.22 -1.16 -8.67
C ALA A 94 -0.92 -2.32 -7.94
N LYS A 95 -1.94 -2.04 -7.13
CA LYS A 95 -2.71 -3.07 -6.42
C LYS A 95 -3.42 -4.01 -7.40
N ARG A 96 -4.05 -3.45 -8.44
CA ARG A 96 -4.69 -4.22 -9.49
C ARG A 96 -3.70 -5.12 -10.22
N LYS A 97 -2.53 -4.59 -10.61
CA LYS A 97 -1.46 -5.38 -11.24
C LYS A 97 -1.03 -6.55 -10.35
N LYS A 98 -0.80 -6.30 -9.06
CA LYS A 98 -0.43 -7.35 -8.10
C LYS A 98 -1.47 -8.44 -8.00
N ALA A 99 -2.74 -8.09 -7.89
CA ALA A 99 -3.83 -9.06 -7.80
C ALA A 99 -3.95 -9.94 -9.06
N LEU A 100 -3.71 -9.37 -10.25
CA LEU A 100 -3.89 -10.07 -11.53
C LEU A 100 -2.64 -10.81 -12.02
N VAL A 101 -1.44 -10.29 -11.73
CA VAL A 101 -0.17 -10.83 -12.26
C VAL A 101 0.50 -11.79 -11.28
N ASP A 102 0.39 -11.50 -9.96
CA ASP A 102 1.01 -12.30 -8.89
C ASP A 102 -0.03 -12.82 -7.87
N PRO A 103 -1.05 -13.60 -8.31
CA PRO A 103 -2.16 -13.98 -7.44
C PRO A 103 -1.72 -14.79 -6.21
N GLU A 104 -0.65 -15.57 -6.29
CA GLU A 104 -0.13 -16.38 -5.18
C GLU A 104 0.57 -15.52 -4.11
N LEU A 105 1.34 -14.52 -4.52
CA LEU A 105 1.90 -13.53 -3.58
C LEU A 105 0.81 -12.63 -3.02
N PHE A 106 -0.17 -12.27 -3.83
CA PHE A 106 -1.33 -11.53 -3.37
C PHE A 106 -2.13 -12.33 -2.33
N ALA A 107 -2.31 -13.65 -2.51
CA ALA A 107 -2.93 -14.53 -1.52
C ALA A 107 -2.11 -14.61 -0.20
N THR A 108 -0.78 -14.54 -0.30
CA THR A 108 0.10 -14.46 0.88
C THR A 108 -0.14 -13.15 1.65
N TYR A 109 -0.24 -12.03 0.95
CA TYR A 109 -0.58 -10.74 1.53
C TYR A 109 -1.97 -10.75 2.19
N LEU A 110 -3.00 -11.32 1.54
CA LEU A 110 -4.33 -11.49 2.14
C LEU A 110 -4.30 -12.25 3.46
N THR A 111 -3.46 -13.28 3.56
CA THR A 111 -3.29 -14.05 4.80
C THR A 111 -2.75 -13.15 5.93
N LEU A 112 -1.75 -12.30 5.64
CA LEU A 112 -1.19 -11.37 6.63
C LEU A 112 -2.16 -10.26 7.01
N VAL A 113 -2.97 -9.78 6.06
CA VAL A 113 -4.07 -8.84 6.36
C VAL A 113 -5.06 -9.46 7.35
N ALA A 114 -5.48 -10.71 7.12
CA ALA A 114 -6.39 -11.42 8.01
C ALA A 114 -5.78 -11.70 9.40
N GLU A 115 -4.46 -11.86 9.49
CA GLU A 115 -3.73 -12.05 10.75
C GLU A 115 -3.43 -10.73 11.48
N HIS A 116 -3.81 -9.58 10.95
CA HIS A 116 -3.48 -8.24 11.48
C HIS A 116 -1.97 -8.08 11.71
N SER A 117 -1.19 -8.44 10.70
CA SER A 117 0.27 -8.39 10.77
C SER A 117 0.79 -6.95 10.88
N GLY A 118 1.77 -6.72 11.76
CA GLY A 118 2.45 -5.43 11.88
C GLY A 118 3.12 -4.95 10.57
N THR A 119 3.50 -5.87 9.68
CA THR A 119 3.98 -5.57 8.33
C THR A 119 2.92 -4.85 7.49
N VAL A 120 1.68 -5.30 7.58
CA VAL A 120 0.55 -4.64 6.88
C VAL A 120 0.24 -3.29 7.48
N ASP A 121 0.19 -3.21 8.81
CA ASP A 121 -0.07 -1.94 9.51
C ASP A 121 0.97 -0.87 9.18
N GLY A 122 2.26 -1.23 9.17
CA GLY A 122 3.34 -0.34 8.77
C GLY A 122 3.22 0.12 7.31
N HIS A 123 2.83 -0.78 6.40
CA HIS A 123 2.56 -0.44 5.00
C HIS A 123 1.42 0.59 4.88
N LEU A 124 0.29 0.38 5.55
CA LEU A 124 -0.86 1.28 5.52
C LEU A 124 -0.52 2.65 6.13
N GLN A 125 0.27 2.66 7.21
CA GLN A 125 0.77 3.90 7.82
C GLN A 125 1.61 4.70 6.83
N THR A 126 2.60 4.07 6.17
CA THR A 126 3.45 4.72 5.16
C THR A 126 2.64 5.34 4.03
N LEU A 127 1.65 4.62 3.49
CA LEU A 127 0.76 5.14 2.44
C LEU A 127 -0.03 6.37 2.92
N THR A 128 -0.55 6.33 4.15
CA THR A 128 -1.32 7.44 4.72
C THR A 128 -0.44 8.67 4.99
N GLU A 129 0.81 8.47 5.42
CA GLU A 129 1.79 9.55 5.62
C GLU A 129 2.16 10.25 4.30
N GLN A 130 2.28 9.52 3.20
CA GLN A 130 2.51 10.10 1.88
C GLN A 130 1.34 10.98 1.42
N ILE A 131 0.10 10.53 1.64
CA ILE A 131 -1.09 11.36 1.39
C ILE A 131 -1.07 12.61 2.27
N ALA A 132 -0.72 12.47 3.55
CA ALA A 132 -0.65 13.60 4.48
C ALA A 132 0.37 14.65 4.01
N HIS A 133 1.50 14.23 3.46
CA HIS A 133 2.49 15.14 2.87
C HIS A 133 1.88 15.95 1.73
N ILE A 134 1.22 15.31 0.78
CA ILE A 134 0.57 16.00 -0.36
C ILE A 134 -0.53 16.96 0.12
N VAL A 135 -1.35 16.53 1.09
CA VAL A 135 -2.42 17.38 1.67
C VAL A 135 -1.83 18.60 2.36
N GLN A 136 -0.73 18.43 3.11
CA GLN A 136 -0.04 19.53 3.78
C GLN A 136 0.49 20.55 2.77
N ASP A 137 1.11 20.08 1.68
CA ASP A 137 1.57 20.95 0.61
C ASP A 137 0.41 21.72 -0.04
N GLY A 138 -0.71 21.05 -0.28
CA GLY A 138 -1.90 21.68 -0.86
C GLY A 138 -2.46 22.80 0.03
N VAL A 139 -2.44 22.62 1.35
CA VAL A 139 -2.82 23.67 2.30
C VAL A 139 -1.82 24.83 2.26
N TRP A 140 -0.52 24.58 2.25
CA TRP A 140 0.50 25.62 2.16
C TRP A 140 0.47 26.40 0.85
N GLN A 141 0.16 25.72 -0.26
CA GLN A 141 -0.01 26.35 -1.58
C GLN A 141 -1.32 27.14 -1.72
N GLY A 142 -2.25 26.99 -0.75
CA GLY A 142 -3.59 27.57 -0.85
C GLY A 142 -4.50 26.89 -1.87
N GLU A 143 -4.10 25.71 -2.38
CA GLU A 143 -4.91 24.90 -3.28
C GLU A 143 -6.01 24.14 -2.53
N PHE A 144 -5.70 23.67 -1.33
CA PHE A 144 -6.67 23.07 -0.41
C PHE A 144 -7.01 24.01 0.72
N SER A 145 -8.23 23.92 1.20
CA SER A 145 -8.67 24.65 2.39
C SER A 145 -7.88 24.24 3.63
N PRO A 146 -7.78 25.09 4.65
CA PRO A 146 -7.18 24.71 5.93
C PRO A 146 -7.94 23.52 6.54
N VAL A 147 -7.33 22.32 6.52
CA VAL A 147 -7.91 21.08 7.02
C VAL A 147 -6.97 20.43 8.05
N PRO A 148 -7.47 19.62 8.98
CA PRO A 148 -6.63 18.80 9.85
C PRO A 148 -5.95 17.69 9.01
N VAL A 149 -4.68 17.87 8.65
CA VAL A 149 -3.93 17.09 7.66
C VAL A 149 -4.01 15.58 7.90
N GLY A 150 -3.67 15.11 9.09
CA GLY A 150 -3.67 13.67 9.40
C GLY A 150 -5.06 13.03 9.31
N PRO A 151 -6.11 13.57 9.93
CA PRO A 151 -7.49 13.10 9.76
C PRO A 151 -7.94 13.13 8.30
N THR A 152 -7.62 14.17 7.54
CA THR A 152 -7.98 14.30 6.13
C THR A 152 -7.29 13.24 5.27
N ALA A 153 -6.00 13.00 5.49
CA ALA A 153 -5.26 11.95 4.78
C ALA A 153 -5.88 10.56 5.02
N ARG A 154 -6.23 10.25 6.28
CA ARG A 154 -6.93 8.99 6.59
C ARG A 154 -8.31 8.91 5.92
N ALA A 155 -9.06 10.02 5.90
CA ALA A 155 -10.37 10.06 5.25
C ALA A 155 -10.25 9.83 3.74
N VAL A 156 -9.29 10.46 3.06
CA VAL A 156 -8.99 10.23 1.64
C VAL A 156 -8.64 8.78 1.40
N PHE A 157 -7.73 8.20 2.20
CA PHE A 157 -7.33 6.81 2.07
C PHE A 157 -8.51 5.85 2.27
N GLN A 158 -9.33 6.05 3.30
CA GLN A 158 -10.50 5.22 3.57
C GLN A 158 -11.58 5.37 2.49
N ALA A 159 -11.84 6.59 2.01
CA ALA A 159 -12.82 6.81 0.95
C ALA A 159 -12.45 6.10 -0.36
N THR A 160 -11.15 5.95 -0.62
CA THR A 160 -10.63 5.27 -1.82
C THR A 160 -10.41 3.76 -1.63
N ALA A 161 -10.80 3.17 -0.50
CA ALA A 161 -10.56 1.76 -0.17
C ALA A 161 -11.03 0.78 -1.24
N HIS A 162 -12.17 1.06 -1.89
CA HIS A 162 -12.70 0.22 -2.97
C HIS A 162 -11.66 -0.06 -4.08
N PHE A 163 -10.70 0.82 -4.29
CA PHE A 163 -9.72 0.73 -5.36
C PHE A 163 -8.37 0.13 -4.94
N HIS A 164 -8.11 -0.01 -3.65
CA HIS A 164 -6.81 -0.50 -3.17
C HIS A 164 -6.89 -1.49 -2.00
N ASP A 165 -8.04 -1.61 -1.34
CA ASP A 165 -8.23 -2.63 -0.30
C ASP A 165 -8.44 -3.99 -0.95
N PRO A 166 -7.63 -5.01 -0.59
CA PRO A 166 -7.70 -6.34 -1.18
C PRO A 166 -9.05 -7.04 -1.03
N GLY A 167 -9.89 -6.62 -0.11
CA GLY A 167 -11.27 -7.11 0.02
C GLY A 167 -12.12 -6.89 -1.23
N TYR A 168 -11.77 -5.88 -2.05
CA TYR A 168 -12.47 -5.55 -3.30
C TYR A 168 -11.79 -6.08 -4.56
N ALA A 169 -10.71 -6.86 -4.43
CA ALA A 169 -9.90 -7.29 -5.57
C ALA A 169 -10.68 -8.02 -6.68
N ALA A 170 -11.75 -8.74 -6.32
CA ALA A 170 -12.60 -9.43 -7.28
C ALA A 170 -13.32 -8.45 -8.25
N GLU A 171 -13.52 -7.19 -7.84
CA GLU A 171 -14.21 -6.17 -8.63
C GLU A 171 -13.26 -5.40 -9.57
N TRP A 172 -11.94 -5.53 -9.39
CA TRP A 172 -10.94 -4.80 -10.18
C TRP A 172 -10.74 -5.32 -11.60
N ALA A 173 -11.38 -6.43 -11.97
CA ALA A 173 -11.29 -6.99 -13.32
C ALA A 173 -11.91 -6.09 -14.39
N ASP A 174 -12.99 -5.36 -14.06
CA ASP A 174 -13.60 -4.37 -14.96
C ASP A 174 -12.89 -3.01 -14.84
N GLU A 175 -11.82 -2.84 -15.62
CA GLU A 175 -11.00 -1.64 -15.61
C GLU A 175 -11.77 -0.38 -16.01
N ARG A 176 -12.66 -0.51 -16.99
CA ARG A 176 -13.42 0.64 -17.52
C ARG A 176 -14.38 1.19 -16.47
N ARG A 177 -15.10 0.30 -15.79
CA ARG A 177 -16.01 0.66 -14.71
C ARG A 177 -15.24 1.24 -13.52
N SER A 178 -14.19 0.55 -13.07
CA SER A 178 -13.37 0.98 -11.94
C SER A 178 -12.77 2.35 -12.18
N LYS A 179 -12.32 2.65 -13.40
CA LYS A 179 -11.80 3.99 -13.75
C LYS A 179 -12.88 5.06 -13.69
N ALA A 180 -14.08 4.80 -14.22
CA ALA A 180 -15.19 5.75 -14.19
C ALA A 180 -15.63 6.05 -12.74
N ASP A 181 -15.75 5.01 -11.92
CA ASP A 181 -16.14 5.14 -10.52
C ASP A 181 -15.06 5.89 -9.71
N PHE A 182 -13.77 5.66 -10.01
CA PHE A 182 -12.68 6.39 -9.39
C PHE A 182 -12.71 7.87 -9.73
N GLU A 183 -12.89 8.24 -11.00
CA GLU A 183 -12.95 9.66 -11.41
C GLU A 183 -14.15 10.39 -10.78
N ALA A 184 -15.29 9.70 -10.63
CA ALA A 184 -16.45 10.27 -9.94
C ALA A 184 -16.15 10.51 -8.44
N LEU A 185 -15.50 9.56 -7.76
CA LEU A 185 -15.09 9.73 -6.37
C LEU A 185 -14.03 10.82 -6.23
N TRP A 186 -13.04 10.84 -7.16
CA TRP A 186 -12.02 11.88 -7.16
C TRP A 186 -12.61 13.29 -7.26
N ALA A 187 -13.59 13.49 -8.14
CA ALA A 187 -14.24 14.78 -8.28
C ALA A 187 -14.89 15.26 -6.96
N LEU A 188 -15.50 14.35 -6.20
CA LEU A 188 -16.06 14.65 -4.88
C LEU A 188 -14.98 14.97 -3.84
N LEU A 189 -13.93 14.16 -3.77
CA LEU A 189 -12.81 14.37 -2.83
C LEU A 189 -12.10 15.70 -3.12
N HIS A 190 -11.78 15.97 -4.39
CA HIS A 190 -11.09 17.20 -4.77
C HIS A 190 -11.95 18.44 -4.49
N ALA A 191 -13.26 18.40 -4.77
CA ALA A 191 -14.17 19.48 -4.42
C ALA A 191 -14.23 19.68 -2.88
N GLY A 192 -14.26 18.60 -2.11
CA GLY A 192 -14.24 18.64 -0.66
C GLY A 192 -12.96 19.26 -0.09
N LEU A 193 -11.79 18.92 -0.63
CA LEU A 193 -10.50 19.48 -0.21
C LEU A 193 -10.40 21.00 -0.50
N ARG A 194 -11.07 21.51 -1.52
CA ARG A 194 -11.09 22.92 -1.91
C ARG A 194 -12.26 23.72 -1.33
N GLY A 195 -13.27 23.02 -0.81
CA GLY A 195 -14.47 23.65 -0.25
C GLY A 195 -14.23 24.30 1.12
N PRO A 196 -15.16 25.12 1.61
CA PRO A 196 -15.06 25.75 2.91
C PRO A 196 -15.13 24.66 4.00
N TRP A 197 -14.01 24.39 4.66
CA TRP A 197 -13.91 23.47 5.78
C TRP A 197 -14.10 24.23 7.10
N GLY A 198 -15.05 23.81 7.92
CA GLY A 198 -15.18 24.33 9.30
C GLY A 198 -16.02 25.61 9.47
N ALA A 199 -16.83 26.01 8.49
CA ALA A 199 -17.73 27.16 8.62
C ALA A 199 -19.04 26.88 9.39
N THR A 200 -19.04 25.95 10.34
CA THR A 200 -20.15 25.76 11.28
C THR A 200 -19.70 26.08 12.70
N GLU A 201 -19.33 27.36 12.99
CA GLU A 201 -19.56 27.86 14.32
C GLU A 201 -21.09 27.99 14.50
N PRO A 202 -21.70 27.31 15.48
CA PRO A 202 -23.07 27.63 15.83
C PRO A 202 -23.09 29.07 16.29
N LYS A 203 -23.88 29.94 15.62
CA LYS A 203 -24.14 31.31 16.11
C LYS A 203 -24.47 31.22 17.57
N PRO A 204 -23.76 31.99 18.46
CA PRO A 204 -24.15 32.10 19.85
C PRO A 204 -25.59 32.58 19.87
N GLY A 205 -26.45 31.81 20.53
CA GLY A 205 -27.87 32.05 20.60
C GLY A 205 -28.16 33.51 20.98
N SER A 206 -28.94 34.20 20.16
CA SER A 206 -29.60 35.44 20.56
C SER A 206 -30.56 35.09 21.68
N THR A 207 -30.11 35.31 22.90
CA THR A 207 -31.01 35.42 24.07
C THR A 207 -31.91 36.64 23.84
N GLY A 208 -33.06 36.36 23.23
CA GLY A 208 -34.16 37.33 23.18
C GLY A 208 -34.67 37.61 24.59
N ARG A 209 -34.77 38.87 24.89
CA ARG A 209 -35.50 39.42 26.03
C ARG A 209 -36.98 39.12 25.89
#